data_b3f19c11d03a78b766b4e51f3ca06844
#
_entry.id   b3f19c11d03a78b766b4e51f3ca06844
#
_cell.length_a   1.000
_cell.length_b   1.000
_cell.length_c   1.000
_cell.angle_alpha   90.00
_cell.angle_beta   90.00
_cell.angle_gamma   90.00
#
_symmetry.space_group_name_H-M   'P 1'
#
loop_
_entity.id
_entity.type
_entity.pdbx_description
1 polymer ?
#
loop_
_entity_poly.entity_id
_entity_poly.type
_entity_poly.pdbx_seq_one_letter_code
_entity_poly.pdbx_strand_id
1 'polypeptide(L)'
;DISEKALSIARENARRLDAKVDFRQGDALGELFPGQREQFDLIVSNPPYIPRSEKASIRVNVTGYEPAEALFVEDGDPLIFYRAIARNARRLLRPGGRLYFEIHENFADETFRMLTREGFPDTAVRRDLNDKNRMTCSLQRR
;
A
#
# COMPACT_ATOMS: atom_id res chain seq x y z
N ASP A 1 8.35 4.27 -5.45
CA ASP A 1 8.52 2.93 -6.02
C ASP A 1 9.96 2.49 -5.85
N ILE A 2 10.21 1.17 -5.74
CA ILE A 2 11.56 0.60 -5.68
C ILE A 2 12.19 0.49 -7.08
N SER A 3 11.38 0.36 -8.11
CA SER A 3 11.81 0.17 -9.51
C SER A 3 12.08 1.49 -10.22
N GLU A 4 13.35 1.76 -10.54
CA GLU A 4 13.71 2.94 -11.33
C GLU A 4 13.09 2.91 -12.74
N LYS A 5 12.91 1.72 -13.31
CA LYS A 5 12.21 1.55 -14.60
C LYS A 5 10.75 2.03 -14.51
N ALA A 6 10.03 1.64 -13.46
CA ALA A 6 8.66 2.09 -13.23
C ALA A 6 8.60 3.61 -13.00
N LEU A 7 9.53 4.15 -12.22
CA LEU A 7 9.63 5.59 -11.97
C LEU A 7 9.93 6.38 -13.25
N SER A 8 10.79 5.86 -14.14
CA SER A 8 11.07 6.49 -15.43
C SER A 8 9.82 6.61 -16.29
N ILE A 9 9.03 5.54 -16.39
CA ILE A 9 7.75 5.54 -17.12
C ILE A 9 6.76 6.52 -16.48
N ALA A 10 6.67 6.52 -15.15
CA ALA A 10 5.77 7.40 -14.41
C ALA A 10 6.12 8.88 -14.61
N ARG A 11 7.41 9.24 -14.60
CA ARG A 11 7.87 10.60 -14.89
C ARG A 11 7.52 11.04 -16.32
N GLU A 12 7.71 10.14 -17.31
CA GLU A 12 7.33 10.43 -18.68
C GLU A 12 5.81 10.64 -18.84
N ASN A 13 5.00 9.81 -18.18
CA ASN A 13 3.54 9.97 -18.18
C ASN A 13 3.11 11.29 -17.52
N ALA A 14 3.70 11.64 -16.38
CA ALA A 14 3.41 12.92 -15.71
C ALA A 14 3.78 14.11 -16.60
N ARG A 15 4.93 14.06 -17.28
CA ARG A 15 5.34 15.09 -18.25
C ARG A 15 4.35 15.25 -19.40
N ARG A 16 3.86 14.15 -19.97
CA ARG A 16 2.87 14.17 -21.06
C ARG A 16 1.52 14.76 -20.63
N LEU A 17 1.16 14.55 -19.37
CA LEU A 17 -0.10 15.00 -18.79
C LEU A 17 0.00 16.37 -18.11
N ASP A 18 1.16 17.02 -18.16
CA ASP A 18 1.49 18.26 -17.42
C ASP A 18 1.13 18.15 -15.91
N ALA A 19 1.32 16.94 -15.35
CA ALA A 19 1.04 16.68 -13.94
C ALA A 19 2.26 16.96 -13.06
N LYS A 20 2.06 17.74 -11.99
CA LYS A 20 3.11 18.05 -11.00
C LYS A 20 3.15 16.92 -9.96
N VAL A 21 4.12 16.02 -10.09
CA VAL A 21 4.31 14.86 -9.19
C VAL A 21 5.80 14.80 -8.79
N ASP A 22 6.05 14.62 -7.49
CA ASP A 22 7.38 14.33 -6.96
C ASP A 22 7.59 12.80 -6.89
N PHE A 23 8.41 12.27 -7.79
CA PHE A 23 8.73 10.85 -7.88
C PHE A 23 10.00 10.54 -7.10
N ARG A 24 9.89 9.63 -6.12
CA ARG A 24 11.04 9.21 -5.30
C ARG A 24 11.21 7.69 -5.37
N GLN A 25 12.47 7.27 -5.47
CA GLN A 25 12.83 5.87 -5.30
C GLN A 25 12.90 5.55 -3.82
N GLY A 26 12.33 4.40 -3.42
CA GLY A 26 12.35 3.93 -2.04
C GLY A 26 11.75 2.55 -1.90
N ASP A 27 12.22 1.84 -0.89
CA ASP A 27 11.68 0.55 -0.46
C ASP A 27 10.61 0.78 0.62
N ALA A 28 9.40 0.29 0.38
CA ALA A 28 8.29 0.42 1.34
C ALA A 28 8.52 -0.38 2.63
N LEU A 29 9.40 -1.38 2.63
CA LEU A 29 9.80 -2.12 3.83
C LEU A 29 10.79 -1.35 4.71
N GLY A 30 11.46 -0.35 4.15
CA GLY A 30 12.39 0.52 4.86
C GLY A 30 11.74 1.78 5.45
N GLU A 31 12.59 2.68 5.95
CA GLU A 31 12.16 4.00 6.40
C GLU A 31 11.98 4.94 5.20
N LEU A 32 10.73 5.32 4.92
CA LEU A 32 10.41 6.30 3.90
C LEU A 32 10.58 7.72 4.45
N PHE A 33 11.19 8.60 3.68
CA PHE A 33 11.40 10.02 4.05
C PHE A 33 12.10 10.18 5.42
N PRO A 34 13.36 9.71 5.57
CA PRO A 34 14.10 9.80 6.82
C PRO A 34 14.14 11.24 7.36
N GLY A 35 13.93 11.38 8.67
CA GLY A 35 13.93 12.69 9.35
C GLY A 35 12.69 13.57 9.11
N GLN A 36 11.78 13.19 8.23
CA GLN A 36 10.53 13.93 7.97
C GLN A 36 9.38 13.42 8.85
N ARG A 37 8.49 14.33 9.25
CA ARG A 37 7.28 14.04 10.05
C ARG A 37 6.13 14.91 9.55
N GLU A 38 4.90 14.42 9.70
CA GLU A 38 3.66 15.20 9.48
C GLU A 38 3.63 15.93 8.13
N GLN A 39 4.07 15.24 7.06
CA GLN A 39 4.17 15.82 5.72
C GLN A 39 2.89 15.70 4.91
N PHE A 40 2.08 14.65 5.17
CA PHE A 40 0.99 14.27 4.30
C PHE A 40 -0.36 14.33 5.00
N ASP A 41 -1.37 14.79 4.27
CA ASP A 41 -2.77 14.72 4.68
C ASP A 41 -3.37 13.36 4.31
N LEU A 42 -2.81 12.71 3.29
CA LEU A 42 -3.28 11.45 2.75
C LEU A 42 -2.12 10.56 2.31
N ILE A 43 -2.18 9.30 2.70
CA ILE A 43 -1.32 8.23 2.16
C ILE A 43 -2.23 7.16 1.57
N VAL A 44 -1.97 6.77 0.32
CA VAL A 44 -2.69 5.71 -0.39
C VAL A 44 -1.68 4.69 -0.88
N SER A 45 -1.96 3.41 -0.69
CA SER A 45 -1.10 2.34 -1.19
C SER A 45 -1.91 1.12 -1.63
N ASN A 46 -1.48 0.54 -2.75
CA ASN A 46 -1.84 -0.79 -3.21
C ASN A 46 -0.54 -1.62 -3.23
N PRO A 47 -0.08 -2.13 -2.08
CA PRO A 47 1.17 -2.88 -2.00
C PRO A 47 0.97 -4.32 -2.48
N PRO A 48 2.04 -5.09 -2.74
CA PRO A 48 1.93 -6.52 -2.94
C PRO A 48 1.24 -7.19 -1.75
N TYR A 49 0.26 -8.05 -2.03
CA TYR A 49 -0.54 -8.68 -0.97
C TYR A 49 -0.97 -10.12 -1.29
N ILE A 50 -0.61 -10.66 -2.45
CA ILE A 50 -1.03 -11.99 -2.86
C ILE A 50 -0.02 -13.02 -2.36
N PRO A 51 -0.41 -13.99 -1.51
CA PRO A 51 0.47 -15.07 -1.10
C PRO A 51 1.00 -15.86 -2.30
N ARG A 52 2.27 -16.27 -2.26
CA ARG A 52 2.87 -17.07 -3.36
C ARG A 52 2.12 -18.37 -3.62
N SER A 53 1.53 -18.97 -2.61
CA SER A 53 0.70 -20.18 -2.73
C SER A 53 -0.53 -19.98 -3.63
N GLU A 54 -1.04 -18.74 -3.75
CA GLU A 54 -2.20 -18.43 -4.60
C GLU A 54 -1.82 -18.18 -6.07
N LYS A 55 -0.53 -18.18 -6.43
CA LYS A 55 -0.05 -17.86 -7.78
C LYS A 55 -0.73 -18.67 -8.88
N ALA A 56 -1.00 -19.94 -8.62
CA ALA A 56 -1.63 -20.84 -9.60
C ALA A 56 -3.11 -20.49 -9.88
N SER A 57 -3.77 -19.77 -8.99
CA SER A 57 -5.19 -19.38 -9.12
C SER A 57 -5.37 -18.04 -9.85
N ILE A 58 -4.29 -17.29 -10.06
CA ILE A 58 -4.35 -15.96 -10.69
C ILE A 58 -4.36 -16.09 -12.19
N ARG A 59 -5.19 -15.30 -12.84
CA ARG A 59 -5.31 -15.31 -14.30
C ARG A 59 -3.98 -14.90 -14.96
N VAL A 60 -3.64 -15.59 -16.06
CA VAL A 60 -2.40 -15.38 -16.84
C VAL A 60 -2.25 -13.93 -17.33
N ASN A 61 -3.35 -13.23 -17.61
CA ASN A 61 -3.31 -11.83 -18.02
C ASN A 61 -2.78 -10.86 -16.92
N VAL A 62 -2.74 -11.28 -15.66
CA VAL A 62 -2.11 -10.53 -14.57
C VAL A 62 -0.66 -10.97 -14.42
N THR A 63 -0.43 -12.27 -14.20
CA THR A 63 0.92 -12.82 -13.93
C THR A 63 1.87 -12.76 -15.12
N GLY A 64 1.35 -12.61 -16.34
CA GLY A 64 2.16 -12.53 -17.56
C GLY A 64 2.68 -11.13 -17.88
N TYR A 65 2.14 -10.09 -17.27
CA TYR A 65 2.48 -8.70 -17.61
C TYR A 65 2.95 -7.86 -16.41
N GLU A 66 2.56 -8.23 -15.19
CA GLU A 66 3.00 -7.52 -13.99
C GLU A 66 4.22 -8.20 -13.36
N PRO A 67 5.20 -7.42 -12.86
CA PRO A 67 6.36 -7.98 -12.15
C PRO A 67 5.91 -8.75 -10.91
N ALA A 68 6.52 -9.91 -10.66
CA ALA A 68 6.17 -10.75 -9.51
C ALA A 68 6.33 -10.01 -8.16
N GLU A 69 7.31 -9.12 -8.08
CA GLU A 69 7.57 -8.29 -6.90
C GLU A 69 6.46 -7.28 -6.62
N ALA A 70 5.67 -6.92 -7.64
CA ALA A 70 4.53 -6.01 -7.49
C ALA A 70 3.25 -6.72 -7.03
N LEU A 71 3.20 -8.05 -7.09
CA LEU A 71 2.00 -8.84 -6.82
C LEU A 71 2.12 -9.70 -5.55
N PHE A 72 3.26 -10.39 -5.38
CA PHE A 72 3.38 -11.49 -4.44
C PHE A 72 4.13 -11.14 -3.16
N VAL A 73 3.66 -11.75 -2.08
CA VAL A 73 4.31 -11.77 -0.76
C VAL A 73 4.59 -13.21 -0.33
N GLU A 74 5.52 -13.39 0.60
CA GLU A 74 5.77 -14.71 1.20
C GLU A 74 4.57 -15.15 2.04
N ASP A 75 4.23 -16.42 1.97
CA ASP A 75 3.06 -17.01 2.67
C ASP A 75 3.14 -16.85 4.20
N GLY A 76 4.35 -16.81 4.74
CA GLY A 76 4.57 -16.68 6.19
C GLY A 76 4.20 -15.31 6.77
N ASP A 77 4.15 -14.26 5.95
CA ASP A 77 3.76 -12.91 6.40
C ASP A 77 3.09 -12.09 5.29
N PRO A 78 1.84 -12.37 4.94
CA PRO A 78 1.12 -11.66 3.90
C PRO A 78 0.85 -10.19 4.21
N LEU A 79 1.04 -9.75 5.45
CA LEU A 79 0.81 -8.37 5.89
C LEU A 79 2.09 -7.53 6.01
N ILE A 80 3.23 -8.03 5.57
CA ILE A 80 4.53 -7.37 5.76
C ILE A 80 4.57 -5.93 5.24
N PHE A 81 4.08 -5.70 4.02
CA PHE A 81 4.05 -4.36 3.42
C PHE A 81 3.07 -3.43 4.12
N TYR A 82 1.87 -3.92 4.44
CA TYR A 82 0.88 -3.12 5.17
C TYR A 82 1.43 -2.63 6.50
N ARG A 83 2.13 -3.51 7.24
CA ARG A 83 2.73 -3.17 8.53
C ARG A 83 3.85 -2.14 8.38
N ALA A 84 4.75 -2.33 7.43
CA ALA A 84 5.84 -1.39 7.18
C ALA A 84 5.33 -0.01 6.76
N ILE A 85 4.33 0.03 5.85
CA ILE A 85 3.73 1.29 5.40
C ILE A 85 2.94 1.96 6.52
N ALA A 86 2.20 1.20 7.35
CA ALA A 86 1.48 1.75 8.50
C ALA A 86 2.44 2.42 9.50
N ARG A 87 3.59 1.81 9.80
CA ARG A 87 4.63 2.41 10.65
C ARG A 87 5.17 3.73 10.07
N ASN A 88 5.46 3.76 8.78
CA ASN A 88 5.84 4.98 8.10
C ASN A 88 4.72 6.03 8.14
N ALA A 89 3.48 5.61 7.89
CA ALA A 89 2.31 6.49 7.91
C ALA A 89 2.07 7.14 9.28
N ARG A 90 2.29 6.41 10.38
CA ARG A 90 2.21 6.97 11.76
C ARG A 90 3.10 8.20 11.96
N ARG A 91 4.23 8.23 11.32
CA ARG A 91 5.20 9.33 11.42
C ARG A 91 4.95 10.42 10.39
N LEU A 92 4.50 10.04 9.20
CA LEU A 92 4.41 10.93 8.04
C LEU A 92 3.05 11.61 7.89
N LEU A 93 1.98 11.02 8.39
CA LEU A 93 0.67 11.66 8.37
C LEU A 93 0.58 12.75 9.42
N ARG A 94 -0.06 13.85 9.05
CA ARG A 94 -0.49 14.89 10.00
C ARG A 94 -1.61 14.36 10.90
N PRO A 95 -1.81 14.96 12.08
CA PRO A 95 -3.04 14.73 12.87
C PRO A 95 -4.27 14.96 11.99
N GLY A 96 -5.20 14.02 11.99
CA GLY A 96 -6.38 14.04 11.11
C GLY A 96 -6.16 13.52 9.70
N GLY A 97 -4.92 13.21 9.32
CA GLY A 97 -4.59 12.59 8.04
C GLY A 97 -5.09 11.15 7.93
N ARG A 98 -5.15 10.63 6.72
CA ARG A 98 -5.74 9.31 6.44
C ARG A 98 -4.81 8.39 5.68
N LEU A 99 -4.84 7.11 6.07
CA LEU A 99 -4.17 6.01 5.38
C LEU A 99 -5.22 5.13 4.69
N TYR A 100 -5.05 4.92 3.39
CA TYR A 100 -5.87 4.01 2.60
C TYR A 100 -5.03 2.87 2.05
N PHE A 101 -5.56 1.66 2.15
CA PHE A 101 -5.00 0.48 1.49
C PHE A 101 -6.02 -0.18 0.58
N GLU A 102 -5.60 -0.67 -0.58
CA GLU A 102 -6.22 -1.83 -1.20
C GLU A 102 -5.75 -3.08 -0.48
N ILE A 103 -6.67 -4.03 -0.21
CA ILE A 103 -6.39 -5.23 0.59
C ILE A 103 -6.84 -6.50 -0.11
N HIS A 104 -6.21 -7.61 0.25
CA HIS A 104 -6.69 -8.94 -0.09
C HIS A 104 -8.00 -9.25 0.64
N GLU A 105 -9.01 -9.75 -0.09
CA GLU A 105 -10.35 -10.00 0.46
C GLU A 105 -10.38 -10.94 1.67
N ASN A 106 -9.49 -11.93 1.69
CA ASN A 106 -9.41 -12.94 2.75
C ASN A 106 -8.68 -12.47 4.02
N PHE A 107 -7.92 -11.37 3.95
CA PHE A 107 -7.12 -10.86 5.08
C PHE A 107 -7.66 -9.56 5.68
N ALA A 108 -8.95 -9.27 5.48
CA ALA A 108 -9.54 -8.02 5.97
C ALA A 108 -9.48 -7.89 7.50
N ASP A 109 -9.82 -8.96 8.22
CA ASP A 109 -9.82 -8.98 9.69
C ASP A 109 -8.40 -8.89 10.26
N GLU A 110 -7.46 -9.62 9.66
CA GLU A 110 -6.04 -9.58 10.04
C GLU A 110 -5.44 -8.21 9.79
N THR A 111 -5.76 -7.60 8.65
CA THR A 111 -5.32 -6.25 8.30
C THR A 111 -5.90 -5.22 9.27
N PHE A 112 -7.19 -5.31 9.61
CA PHE A 112 -7.81 -4.44 10.60
C PHE A 112 -7.12 -4.54 11.98
N ARG A 113 -6.90 -5.77 12.47
CA ARG A 113 -6.21 -6.00 13.75
C ARG A 113 -4.78 -5.50 13.72
N MET A 114 -4.07 -5.69 12.61
CA MET A 114 -2.71 -5.21 12.42
C MET A 114 -2.69 -3.67 12.45
N LEU A 115 -3.56 -3.00 11.71
CA LEU A 115 -3.66 -1.54 11.69
C LEU A 115 -3.98 -0.96 13.08
N THR A 116 -4.87 -1.61 13.83
CA THR A 116 -5.16 -1.21 15.22
C THR A 116 -3.91 -1.28 16.10
N ARG A 117 -3.12 -2.35 15.99
CA ARG A 117 -1.85 -2.52 16.74
C ARG A 117 -0.78 -1.51 16.32
N GLU A 118 -0.72 -1.18 15.04
CA GLU A 118 0.20 -0.17 14.52
C GLU A 118 -0.29 1.28 14.78
N GLY A 119 -1.37 1.44 15.56
CA GLY A 119 -1.83 2.73 16.07
C GLY A 119 -2.88 3.44 15.22
N PHE A 120 -3.63 2.68 14.41
CA PHE A 120 -4.80 3.14 13.66
C PHE A 120 -6.09 2.46 14.15
N PRO A 121 -6.57 2.78 15.38
CA PRO A 121 -7.77 2.15 15.93
C PRO A 121 -9.05 2.52 15.16
N ASP A 122 -9.05 3.69 14.50
CA ASP A 122 -10.18 4.15 13.68
C ASP A 122 -10.00 3.71 12.22
N THR A 123 -10.07 2.41 12.01
CA THR A 123 -10.00 1.81 10.68
C THR A 123 -11.38 1.29 10.28
N ALA A 124 -11.84 1.67 9.09
CA ALA A 124 -13.01 1.10 8.44
C ALA A 124 -12.58 0.21 7.27
N VAL A 125 -13.19 -0.96 7.16
CA VAL A 125 -13.07 -1.83 5.97
C VAL A 125 -14.24 -1.53 5.03
N ARG A 126 -13.96 -1.43 3.73
CA ARG A 126 -14.95 -1.17 2.69
C ARG A 126 -14.92 -2.27 1.64
N ARG A 127 -16.10 -2.57 1.12
CA ARG A 127 -16.29 -3.56 0.06
C ARG A 127 -16.24 -2.91 -1.32
N ASP A 128 -15.87 -3.72 -2.31
CA ASP A 128 -15.95 -3.37 -3.72
C ASP A 128 -17.35 -3.62 -4.30
N LEU A 129 -17.52 -3.39 -5.61
CA LEU A 129 -18.79 -3.59 -6.32
C LEU A 129 -19.24 -5.06 -6.37
N ASN A 130 -18.37 -6.01 -6.04
CA ASN A 130 -18.66 -7.43 -5.94
C ASN A 130 -18.93 -7.88 -4.49
N ASP A 131 -19.14 -6.92 -3.58
CA ASP A 131 -19.37 -7.14 -2.15
C ASP A 131 -18.19 -7.83 -1.41
N LYS A 132 -16.96 -7.69 -1.93
CA LYS A 132 -15.74 -8.25 -1.34
C LYS A 132 -14.97 -7.17 -0.59
N ASN A 133 -14.43 -7.51 0.57
CA ASN A 133 -13.54 -6.61 1.31
C ASN A 133 -12.37 -6.20 0.41
N ARG A 134 -12.20 -4.92 0.15
CA ARG A 134 -11.21 -4.45 -0.83
C ARG A 134 -10.38 -3.28 -0.37
N MET A 135 -10.88 -2.48 0.55
CA MET A 135 -10.20 -1.25 0.96
C MET A 135 -10.25 -1.07 2.47
N THR A 136 -9.22 -0.43 3.00
CA THR A 136 -9.27 0.14 4.35
C THR A 136 -9.14 1.66 4.29
N CYS A 137 -9.77 2.32 5.26
CA CYS A 137 -9.58 3.74 5.55
C CYS A 137 -9.29 3.90 7.04
N SER A 138 -8.12 4.40 7.36
CA SER A 138 -7.64 4.54 8.73
C SER A 138 -7.36 6.01 9.04
N LEU A 139 -7.83 6.49 10.19
CA LEU A 139 -7.60 7.87 10.64
C LEU A 139 -6.36 7.94 11.54
N GLN A 140 -5.43 8.87 11.24
CA GLN A 140 -4.35 9.24 12.14
C GLN A 140 -4.91 10.13 13.25
N ARG A 141 -5.01 9.58 14.44
CA ARG A 141 -5.20 10.36 15.64
C ARG A 141 -3.89 11.00 16.08
N ARG A 142 -3.42 11.65 16.61
CA ARG A 142 -2.11 12.23 17.05
C ARG A 142 -0.96 11.20 17.11
#